data_200a27c64839e4005a571f55dfbf0db8
#
_entry.id   200a27c64839e4005a571f55dfbf0db8
#
_cell.length_a   1.000
_cell.length_b   1.000
_cell.length_c   1.000
_cell.angle_alpha   90.00
_cell.angle_beta   90.00
_cell.angle_gamma   90.00
#
_symmetry.space_group_name_H-M   'P 1'
#
loop_
_entity.id
_entity.type
_entity.pdbx_description
1 polymer ?
#
loop_
_entity_poly.entity_id
_entity_poly.type
_entity_poly.pdbx_seq_one_letter_code
_entity_poly.pdbx_strand_id
1 'polypeptide(L)' 'MSFIVNSSPGPGLRFESSVTFADAKAALGWAVGLERRGMRLVRIRDTETGTVFDERGLRAELKRSESAA' A
#
# COMPACT_ATOMS: atom_id res chain seq x y z
N MET A 1 6.21 8.48 -9.53
CA MET A 1 5.29 7.41 -9.11
C MET A 1 4.43 7.88 -7.95
N SER A 2 3.15 7.59 -7.99
CA SER A 2 2.28 7.90 -6.87
C SER A 2 1.50 6.66 -6.46
N PHE A 3 1.13 6.60 -5.18
CA PHE A 3 0.48 5.44 -4.59
C PHE A 3 -0.74 5.83 -3.77
N ILE A 4 -1.76 5.02 -3.83
CA ILE A 4 -2.95 5.17 -3.00
C ILE A 4 -3.09 3.91 -2.17
N VAL A 5 -3.33 4.07 -0.88
CA VAL A 5 -3.56 2.94 0.02
C VAL A 5 -5.06 2.77 0.21
N ASN A 6 -5.55 1.61 -0.18
CA ASN A 6 -6.94 1.21 0.02
C ASN A 6 -7.01 0.25 1.19
N SER A 7 -7.96 0.45 2.09
CA SER A 7 -8.12 -0.40 3.25
C SER A 7 -9.57 -0.69 3.56
N SER A 8 -9.82 -1.85 4.18
CA SER A 8 -11.13 -2.27 4.61
C SER A 8 -11.01 -3.01 5.95
N PRO A 9 -11.93 -2.77 6.89
CA PRO A 9 -11.90 -3.47 8.17
C PRO A 9 -12.29 -4.94 8.07
N GLY A 10 -12.84 -5.39 6.95
CA GLY A 10 -13.19 -6.78 6.76
C GLY A 10 -13.84 -7.08 5.43
N PRO A 11 -14.05 -8.37 5.13
CA PRO A 11 -14.70 -8.78 3.88
C PRO A 11 -16.12 -8.21 3.76
N GLY A 12 -16.48 -7.79 2.56
CA GLY A 12 -17.80 -7.23 2.29
C GLY A 12 -17.99 -5.79 2.73
N LEU A 13 -17.01 -5.19 3.38
CA LEU A 13 -17.06 -3.79 3.79
C LEU A 13 -16.35 -2.91 2.76
N ARG A 14 -16.70 -1.63 2.74
CA ARG A 14 -16.14 -0.69 1.77
C ARG A 14 -14.65 -0.50 1.97
N PHE A 15 -13.94 -0.40 0.86
CA PHE A 15 -12.57 0.08 0.88
C PHE A 15 -12.55 1.60 0.98
N GLU A 16 -11.70 2.08 1.86
CA GLU A 16 -11.42 3.50 1.99
C GLU A 16 -10.07 3.80 1.36
N SER A 17 -10.01 4.88 0.58
CA SER A 17 -8.78 5.32 -0.06
C SER A 17 -8.10 6.39 0.78
N SER A 18 -6.79 6.28 0.91
CA SER A 18 -5.99 7.32 1.55
C SER A 18 -5.73 8.48 0.60
N VAL A 19 -5.03 9.49 1.09
CA VAL A 19 -4.43 10.51 0.22
C VAL A 19 -3.38 9.85 -0.68
N THR A 20 -3.03 10.53 -1.76
CA THR A 20 -2.00 10.05 -2.67
C THR A 20 -0.61 10.28 -2.07
N PHE A 21 0.20 9.24 -2.08
CA PHE A 21 1.59 9.31 -1.65
C PHE A 21 2.51 9.35 -2.87
N ALA A 22 3.48 10.24 -2.87
CA ALA A 22 4.46 10.32 -3.95
C ALA A 22 5.57 9.27 -3.83
N ASP A 23 5.66 8.63 -2.69
CA ASP A 23 6.76 7.75 -2.30
C ASP A 23 6.21 6.41 -1.82
N ALA A 24 6.75 5.32 -2.35
CA ALA A 24 6.35 3.96 -1.97
C ALA A 24 6.61 3.69 -0.48
N LYS A 25 7.70 4.22 0.05
CA LYS A 25 8.04 4.09 1.47
C LYS A 25 6.97 4.69 2.37
N ALA A 26 6.49 5.88 2.01
CA ALA A 26 5.42 6.55 2.76
C ALA A 26 4.12 5.76 2.69
N ALA A 27 3.78 5.24 1.52
CA ALA A 27 2.59 4.41 1.34
C ALA A 27 2.68 3.13 2.16
N LEU A 28 3.85 2.49 2.16
CA LEU A 28 4.08 1.28 2.95
C LEU A 28 3.93 1.53 4.45
N GLY A 29 4.50 2.63 4.94
CA GLY A 29 4.37 3.03 6.34
C GLY A 29 2.92 3.26 6.74
N TRP A 30 2.14 3.89 5.87
CA TRP A 30 0.71 4.09 6.10
C TRP A 30 -0.03 2.76 6.16
N ALA A 31 0.27 1.84 5.23
CA ALA A 31 -0.34 0.52 5.19
C ALA A 31 -0.06 -0.28 6.47
N VAL A 32 1.19 -0.28 6.93
CA VAL A 32 1.57 -0.94 8.18
C VAL A 32 0.81 -0.35 9.36
N GLY A 33 0.68 0.96 9.41
CA GLY A 33 -0.09 1.64 10.45
C GLY A 33 -1.55 1.22 10.47
N LEU A 34 -2.16 1.08 9.30
CA LEU A 34 -3.55 0.61 9.19
C LEU A 34 -3.70 -0.83 9.69
N GLU A 35 -2.78 -1.71 9.34
CA GLU A 35 -2.81 -3.10 9.82
C GLU A 35 -2.72 -3.17 11.34
N ARG A 36 -1.89 -2.33 11.94
CA ARG A 36 -1.77 -2.24 13.39
C ARG A 36 -3.03 -1.76 14.07
N ARG A 37 -3.85 -0.99 13.36
CA ARG A 37 -5.15 -0.52 13.84
C ARG A 37 -6.27 -1.55 13.69
N GLY A 38 -5.97 -2.71 13.11
CA GLY A 38 -6.93 -3.78 12.95
C GLY A 38 -7.59 -3.86 11.58
N MET A 39 -7.11 -3.09 10.61
CA MET A 39 -7.61 -3.20 9.25
C MET A 39 -7.14 -4.54 8.64
N ARG A 40 -8.08 -5.29 8.10
CA ARG A 40 -7.80 -6.65 7.61
C ARG A 40 -7.34 -6.70 6.18
N LEU A 41 -7.90 -5.83 5.35
CA LEU A 41 -7.59 -5.79 3.92
C LEU A 41 -6.92 -4.46 3.64
N VAL A 42 -5.64 -4.51 3.32
CA VAL A 42 -4.86 -3.33 2.97
C VAL A 42 -4.17 -3.60 1.63
N ARG A 43 -4.41 -2.71 0.67
CA ARG A 43 -3.83 -2.81 -0.67
C ARG A 43 -3.26 -1.47 -1.07
N ILE A 44 -2.13 -1.51 -1.73
CA ILE A 44 -1.44 -0.31 -2.21
C ILE A 44 -1.46 -0.34 -3.73
N ARG A 45 -1.97 0.72 -4.33
CA ARG A 45 -2.09 0.80 -5.78
C ARG A 45 -1.14 1.86 -6.32
N ASP A 46 -0.35 1.46 -7.32
CA ASP A 46 0.42 2.39 -8.13
C ASP A 46 -0.54 3.06 -9.11
N THR A 47 -0.69 4.38 -9.03
CA THR A 47 -1.65 5.11 -9.85
C THR A 47 -1.22 5.23 -11.30
N GLU A 48 0.05 5.06 -11.61
CA GLU A 48 0.56 5.15 -12.99
C GLU A 48 0.38 3.86 -13.76
N THR A 49 0.69 2.72 -13.13
CA THR A 49 0.63 1.41 -13.79
C THR A 49 -0.65 0.66 -13.46
N GLY A 50 -1.37 1.04 -12.43
CA GLY A 50 -2.53 0.32 -11.94
C GLY A 50 -2.19 -0.95 -11.17
N THR A 51 -0.91 -1.22 -10.93
CA THR A 51 -0.48 -2.39 -10.19
C THR A 51 -0.91 -2.30 -8.73
N VAL A 52 -1.44 -3.39 -8.20
CA VAL A 52 -1.88 -3.47 -6.81
C VAL A 52 -0.92 -4.37 -6.04
N PHE A 53 -0.45 -3.86 -4.91
CA PHE A 53 0.43 -4.60 -4.01
C PHE A 53 -0.26 -4.79 -2.66
N ASP A 54 0.05 -5.89 -1.99
CA ASP A 54 -0.17 -5.98 -0.56
C ASP A 54 1.08 -5.43 0.16
N GLU A 55 1.07 -5.43 1.48
CA GLU A 55 2.21 -4.94 2.26
C GLU A 55 3.49 -5.71 1.92
N ARG A 56 3.41 -7.03 1.85
CA ARG A 56 4.57 -7.87 1.53
C ARG A 56 5.09 -7.62 0.12
N GLY A 57 4.18 -7.50 -0.83
CA GLY A 57 4.55 -7.27 -2.21
C GLY A 57 5.26 -5.95 -2.39
N LEU A 58 4.77 -4.88 -1.79
CA LEU A 58 5.42 -3.58 -1.88
C LEU A 58 6.76 -3.56 -1.15
N ARG A 59 6.86 -4.22 -0.02
CA ARG A 59 8.12 -4.32 0.72
C ARG A 59 9.18 -5.05 -0.10
N ALA A 60 8.80 -6.13 -0.78
CA ALA A 60 9.71 -6.86 -1.68
C ALA A 60 10.15 -6.00 -2.85
N GLU A 61 9.23 -5.23 -3.42
CA GLU A 61 9.52 -4.32 -4.52
C GLU A 61 10.50 -3.22 -4.11
N LEU A 62 10.34 -2.66 -2.92
CA LEU A 62 11.27 -1.67 -2.39
C LEU A 62 12.66 -2.26 -2.17
N LYS A 63 12.75 -3.46 -1.64
CA LYS A 63 14.01 -4.16 -1.47
C LYS A 63 14.73 -4.38 -2.79
N ARG A 64 13.98 -4.79 -3.79
CA ARG A 64 14.53 -5.01 -5.13
C ARG A 64 15.04 -3.70 -5.75
N SER A 65 14.29 -2.61 -5.59
CA SER A 65 14.70 -1.29 -6.07
C SER A 65 15.98 -0.81 -5.38
N GLU A 66 16.09 -0.99 -4.09
CA GLU A 66 17.28 -0.62 -3.33
C GLU A 66 18.49 -1.44 -3.75
N SER A 67 18.29 -2.74 -4.00
CA SER A 67 19.37 -3.62 -4.45
C SER A 67 19.82 -3.32 -5.85
N ALA A 68 18.94 -2.83 -6.70
CA ALA A 68 19.26 -2.47 -8.07
C ALA A 68 19.99 -1.13 -8.19
N ALA A 69 19.93 -0.34 -7.17
CA ALA A 69 20.66 0.94 -7.13
C ALA A 69 22.10 0.73 -6.69
#